data_8cf3d1f14b70a3ba1bd0d717699057ab
#
_entry.id   8cf3d1f14b70a3ba1bd0d717699057ab
#
_cell.length_a   1.000
_cell.length_b   1.000
_cell.length_c   1.000
_cell.angle_alpha   90.00
_cell.angle_beta   90.00
_cell.angle_gamma   90.00
#
_symmetry.space_group_name_H-M   'P 1'
#
loop_
_entity.id
_entity.type
_entity.pdbx_description
1 polymer ?
#
loop_
_entity_poly.entity_id
_entity_poly.type
_entity_poly.pdbx_seq_one_letter_code
_entity_poly.pdbx_strand_id
1 'polypeptide(L)'
;MSKTKKPIKRVREKRKKWLLPVICLALMGLAAGVFYGLMNQSSTEPAASISQKKETLDFDRLVGSWVRPDGGYVIEIRKIHPDGKVDAAYFNPSPIHVSRSTVSEKNGIIELFLELQGQGYPGSTYTLRYNPVYDAMVGIYFQAVIQQPFDVIFQRK
;
A
#
# COMPACT_ATOMS: atom_id res chain seq x y z
N MET A 1 26.82 -51.97 -9.35
CA MET A 1 27.05 -50.58 -9.82
C MET A 1 26.69 -49.61 -8.71
N SER A 2 27.72 -49.11 -8.03
CA SER A 2 27.62 -48.25 -6.84
C SER A 2 27.43 -46.81 -7.28
N LYS A 3 26.35 -46.14 -6.82
CA LYS A 3 26.13 -44.70 -7.05
C LYS A 3 26.57 -43.92 -5.81
N THR A 4 27.69 -43.25 -5.96
CA THR A 4 28.31 -42.37 -4.98
C THR A 4 27.49 -41.09 -4.78
N LYS A 5 26.99 -40.85 -3.58
CA LYS A 5 26.37 -39.57 -3.19
C LYS A 5 27.44 -38.54 -2.83
N LYS A 6 27.44 -37.39 -3.52
CA LYS A 6 28.28 -36.23 -3.17
C LYS A 6 27.74 -35.51 -1.94
N PRO A 7 28.58 -35.08 -1.00
CA PRO A 7 28.13 -34.33 0.16
C PRO A 7 27.91 -32.84 -0.17
N ILE A 8 26.81 -32.29 0.35
CA ILE A 8 26.45 -30.88 0.27
C ILE A 8 27.31 -30.08 1.27
N LYS A 9 28.11 -29.14 0.78
CA LYS A 9 28.90 -28.21 1.61
C LYS A 9 27.97 -27.19 2.25
N ARG A 10 27.87 -27.21 3.59
CA ARG A 10 27.27 -26.14 4.38
C ARG A 10 28.15 -24.89 4.31
N VAL A 11 27.63 -23.83 3.74
CA VAL A 11 28.22 -22.48 3.82
C VAL A 11 27.97 -21.93 5.22
N ARG A 12 29.03 -21.74 5.97
CA ARG A 12 29.02 -21.21 7.34
C ARG A 12 29.09 -19.68 7.25
N GLU A 13 27.94 -19.00 7.48
CA GLU A 13 27.88 -17.56 7.53
C GLU A 13 28.59 -17.00 8.78
N LYS A 14 29.67 -16.27 8.57
CA LYS A 14 30.43 -15.58 9.63
C LYS A 14 29.70 -14.31 10.03
N ARG A 15 29.04 -14.33 11.18
CA ARG A 15 28.51 -13.10 11.83
C ARG A 15 29.68 -12.23 12.29
N LYS A 16 29.87 -11.09 11.66
CA LYS A 16 30.78 -10.05 12.14
C LYS A 16 30.15 -9.36 13.35
N LYS A 17 30.73 -9.61 14.53
CA LYS A 17 30.46 -8.86 15.76
C LYS A 17 31.19 -7.52 15.64
N TRP A 18 30.44 -6.43 15.54
CA TRP A 18 30.98 -5.09 15.70
C TRP A 18 30.97 -4.76 17.20
N LEU A 19 32.14 -4.74 17.78
CA LEU A 19 32.39 -4.23 19.13
C LEU A 19 32.65 -2.73 19.01
N LEU A 20 31.80 -1.93 19.66
CA LEU A 20 32.03 -0.50 19.89
C LEU A 20 32.99 -0.34 21.06
N PRO A 21 34.03 0.52 21.00
CA PRO A 21 34.75 0.97 22.18
C PRO A 21 34.04 2.18 22.80
N VAL A 22 33.67 2.01 24.05
CA VAL A 22 33.33 3.10 24.97
C VAL A 22 34.66 3.76 25.37
N ILE A 23 34.82 5.05 25.10
CA ILE A 23 35.89 5.87 25.71
C ILE A 23 35.21 6.98 26.49
N CYS A 24 35.23 6.81 27.81
CA CYS A 24 35.06 7.88 28.79
C CYS A 24 36.27 8.79 28.78
N LEU A 25 36.08 10.09 28.73
CA LEU A 25 37.01 11.04 29.30
C LEU A 25 36.26 12.25 29.88
N ALA A 26 36.22 12.25 31.19
CA ALA A 26 35.85 13.39 32.01
C ALA A 26 37.06 14.33 32.12
N LEU A 27 36.88 15.61 31.93
CA LEU A 27 37.74 16.62 32.53
C LEU A 27 36.97 17.91 32.82
N MET A 28 37.10 18.28 34.05
CA MET A 28 36.63 19.48 34.77
C MET A 28 37.05 20.78 34.09
N GLY A 29 36.22 21.80 34.22
CA GLY A 29 36.59 23.19 33.98
C GLY A 29 35.53 24.14 34.55
N LEU A 30 35.71 24.49 35.83
CA LEU A 30 35.00 25.57 36.51
C LEU A 30 35.44 26.92 35.92
N ALA A 31 34.50 27.74 35.49
CA ALA A 31 34.66 29.21 35.47
C ALA A 31 33.28 29.86 35.67
N ALA A 32 33.17 30.45 36.85
CA ALA A 32 32.06 31.32 37.23
C ALA A 32 32.14 32.62 36.42
N GLY A 33 31.04 33.05 35.85
CA GLY A 33 30.91 34.37 35.24
C GLY A 33 29.45 34.81 35.34
N VAL A 34 29.19 35.58 36.39
CA VAL A 34 27.92 36.28 36.61
C VAL A 34 27.74 37.31 35.50
N PHE A 35 26.73 37.22 34.71
CA PHE A 35 26.15 38.35 33.98
C PHE A 35 24.63 38.28 34.10
N TYR A 36 24.15 38.96 35.12
CA TYR A 36 22.76 39.38 35.26
C TYR A 36 22.54 40.56 34.32
N GLY A 37 21.61 40.48 33.46
CA GLY A 37 21.21 41.66 32.72
C GLY A 37 20.21 41.38 31.63
N LEU A 38 18.93 41.53 31.97
CA LEU A 38 17.82 42.01 31.17
C LEU A 38 17.87 41.79 29.65
N MET A 39 17.00 40.92 29.15
CA MET A 39 15.90 41.34 28.29
C MET A 39 14.96 40.17 28.06
N ASN A 40 13.93 40.23 28.86
CA ASN A 40 12.71 39.43 28.65
C ASN A 40 12.00 39.99 27.41
N GLN A 41 12.28 39.43 26.24
CA GLN A 41 11.38 39.56 25.09
C GLN A 41 10.85 38.16 24.78
N SER A 42 9.71 37.89 25.39
CA SER A 42 8.81 36.85 24.98
C SER A 42 8.31 37.15 23.57
N SER A 43 9.08 36.80 22.58
CA SER A 43 8.54 36.60 21.22
C SER A 43 7.77 35.31 21.26
N THR A 44 6.52 35.40 21.66
CA THR A 44 5.53 34.36 21.39
C THR A 44 5.32 34.35 19.88
N GLU A 45 6.20 33.66 19.20
CA GLU A 45 5.95 33.23 17.83
C GLU A 45 4.77 32.25 17.91
N PRO A 46 3.64 32.56 17.29
CA PRO A 46 2.57 31.60 17.23
C PRO A 46 3.13 30.41 16.44
N ALA A 47 3.33 29.29 17.15
CA ALA A 47 3.57 28.02 16.51
C ALA A 47 2.45 27.85 15.46
N ALA A 48 2.79 28.13 14.21
CA ALA A 48 1.96 27.79 13.09
C ALA A 48 1.77 26.28 13.21
N SER A 49 0.65 25.89 13.78
CA SER A 49 0.16 24.53 13.71
C SER A 49 0.09 24.23 12.22
N ILE A 50 1.09 23.57 11.69
CA ILE A 50 1.02 22.86 10.43
C ILE A 50 -0.02 21.79 10.70
N SER A 51 -1.29 22.19 10.60
CA SER A 51 -2.38 21.24 10.43
C SER A 51 -2.02 20.52 9.17
N GLN A 52 -1.38 19.36 9.30
CA GLN A 52 -1.28 18.41 8.22
C GLN A 52 -2.74 18.10 7.88
N LYS A 53 -3.29 18.87 6.95
CA LYS A 53 -4.51 18.52 6.24
C LYS A 53 -4.20 17.15 5.65
N LYS A 54 -4.59 16.10 6.36
CA LYS A 54 -4.64 14.74 5.83
C LYS A 54 -5.44 14.89 4.54
N GLU A 55 -4.75 14.89 3.40
CA GLU A 55 -5.42 14.85 2.12
C GLU A 55 -6.27 13.59 2.14
N THR A 56 -7.55 13.78 2.36
CA THR A 56 -8.55 12.72 2.21
C THR A 56 -8.45 12.31 0.77
N LEU A 57 -7.91 11.11 0.52
CA LEU A 57 -7.83 10.59 -0.82
C LEU A 57 -9.25 10.55 -1.39
N ASP A 58 -9.39 11.18 -2.54
CA ASP A 58 -10.64 11.26 -3.25
C ASP A 58 -10.93 9.91 -3.91
N PHE A 59 -11.70 9.08 -3.24
CA PHE A 59 -12.13 7.77 -3.77
C PHE A 59 -13.06 7.92 -4.98
N ASP A 60 -13.74 9.05 -5.13
CA ASP A 60 -14.64 9.29 -6.26
C ASP A 60 -13.90 9.26 -7.61
N ARG A 61 -12.59 9.41 -7.59
CA ARG A 61 -11.74 9.17 -8.76
C ARG A 61 -11.89 7.76 -9.35
N LEU A 62 -12.31 6.78 -8.58
CA LEU A 62 -12.54 5.43 -9.10
C LEU A 62 -13.91 5.27 -9.78
N VAL A 63 -14.84 6.18 -9.55
CA VAL A 63 -16.18 6.12 -10.16
C VAL A 63 -16.07 6.18 -11.68
N GLY A 64 -16.74 5.24 -12.35
CA GLY A 64 -16.73 5.11 -13.80
C GLY A 64 -16.54 3.69 -14.30
N SER A 65 -16.24 3.55 -15.57
CA SER A 65 -16.07 2.27 -16.26
C SER A 65 -14.59 2.00 -16.56
N TRP A 66 -14.15 0.80 -16.24
CA TRP A 66 -12.77 0.35 -16.35
C TRP A 66 -12.69 -0.92 -17.18
N VAL A 67 -11.81 -0.95 -18.17
CA VAL A 67 -11.69 -2.04 -19.13
C VAL A 67 -10.31 -2.67 -19.07
N ARG A 68 -10.25 -4.00 -19.09
CA ARG A 68 -9.01 -4.75 -19.32
C ARG A 68 -8.74 -4.85 -20.82
N PRO A 69 -7.59 -4.35 -21.30
CA PRO A 69 -7.27 -4.40 -22.74
C PRO A 69 -7.09 -5.80 -23.29
N ASP A 70 -6.72 -6.77 -22.44
CA ASP A 70 -6.37 -8.14 -22.80
C ASP A 70 -7.59 -9.09 -22.95
N GLY A 71 -8.80 -8.66 -22.64
CA GLY A 71 -9.95 -9.56 -22.70
C GLY A 71 -11.32 -8.90 -22.67
N GLY A 72 -11.39 -7.59 -22.72
CA GLY A 72 -12.67 -6.85 -22.71
C GLY A 72 -13.48 -7.00 -21.42
N TYR A 73 -12.85 -7.42 -20.34
CA TYR A 73 -13.44 -7.46 -19.00
C TYR A 73 -13.71 -6.05 -18.51
N VAL A 74 -14.87 -5.82 -17.90
CA VAL A 74 -15.28 -4.48 -17.45
C VAL A 74 -15.62 -4.50 -15.98
N ILE A 75 -15.06 -3.53 -15.23
CA ILE A 75 -15.51 -3.16 -13.90
C ILE A 75 -16.22 -1.81 -14.03
N GLU A 76 -17.47 -1.72 -13.57
CA GLU A 76 -18.22 -0.49 -13.47
C GLU A 76 -18.36 -0.12 -11.99
N ILE A 77 -17.80 1.01 -11.59
CA ILE A 77 -17.91 1.57 -10.24
C ILE A 77 -18.94 2.68 -10.29
N ARG A 78 -20.10 2.46 -9.66
CA ARG A 78 -21.25 3.38 -9.71
C ARG A 78 -21.23 4.38 -8.57
N LYS A 79 -20.84 3.90 -7.37
CA LYS A 79 -20.86 4.72 -6.15
C LYS A 79 -19.88 4.16 -5.12
N ILE A 80 -19.28 5.07 -4.36
CA ILE A 80 -18.46 4.73 -3.19
C ILE A 80 -19.13 5.35 -1.97
N HIS A 81 -19.35 4.52 -0.96
CA HIS A 81 -19.98 4.92 0.28
C HIS A 81 -18.93 5.39 1.31
N PRO A 82 -19.32 6.25 2.27
CA PRO A 82 -18.39 6.75 3.30
C PRO A 82 -17.77 5.65 4.17
N ASP A 83 -18.40 4.48 4.27
CA ASP A 83 -17.91 3.31 4.99
C ASP A 83 -16.93 2.45 4.16
N GLY A 84 -16.58 2.90 2.96
CA GLY A 84 -15.68 2.21 2.04
C GLY A 84 -16.34 1.10 1.22
N LYS A 85 -17.65 0.87 1.35
CA LYS A 85 -18.36 -0.02 0.42
C LYS A 85 -18.47 0.61 -0.95
N VAL A 86 -18.47 -0.24 -1.98
CA VAL A 86 -18.52 0.17 -3.38
C VAL A 86 -19.69 -0.51 -4.08
N ASP A 87 -20.52 0.28 -4.75
CA ASP A 87 -21.51 -0.27 -5.68
C ASP A 87 -20.81 -0.53 -7.01
N ALA A 88 -20.44 -1.78 -7.25
CA ALA A 88 -19.72 -2.18 -8.44
C ALA A 88 -20.46 -3.29 -9.20
N ALA A 89 -20.24 -3.31 -10.52
CA ALA A 89 -20.63 -4.42 -11.39
C ALA A 89 -19.40 -4.94 -12.16
N TYR A 90 -19.40 -6.21 -12.51
CA TYR A 90 -18.36 -6.84 -13.30
C TYR A 90 -18.96 -7.60 -14.47
N PHE A 91 -18.31 -7.50 -15.64
CA PHE A 91 -18.78 -8.10 -16.88
C PHE A 91 -17.66 -8.89 -17.58
N ASN A 92 -18.01 -10.09 -18.11
CA ASN A 92 -17.10 -10.93 -18.91
C ASN A 92 -17.90 -11.83 -19.91
N PRO A 93 -18.32 -11.38 -21.08
CA PRO A 93 -18.95 -10.06 -21.34
C PRO A 93 -20.29 -9.90 -20.62
N SER A 94 -20.90 -11.02 -20.20
CA SER A 94 -22.14 -11.03 -19.41
C SER A 94 -21.88 -10.60 -17.95
N PRO A 95 -22.90 -10.07 -17.27
CA PRO A 95 -22.74 -9.66 -15.88
C PRO A 95 -22.42 -10.87 -14.98
N ILE A 96 -21.44 -10.68 -14.10
CA ILE A 96 -21.04 -11.61 -13.05
C ILE A 96 -21.36 -10.97 -11.71
N HIS A 97 -21.95 -11.72 -10.81
CA HIS A 97 -22.30 -11.21 -9.48
C HIS A 97 -21.06 -10.82 -8.68
N VAL A 98 -21.05 -9.60 -8.16
CA VAL A 98 -20.06 -9.10 -7.22
C VAL A 98 -20.62 -9.28 -5.81
N SER A 99 -20.08 -10.23 -5.07
CA SER A 99 -20.54 -10.54 -3.70
C SER A 99 -20.04 -9.53 -2.66
N ARG A 100 -18.88 -8.93 -2.90
CA ARG A 100 -18.28 -7.92 -2.05
C ARG A 100 -17.42 -6.97 -2.87
N SER A 101 -17.53 -5.68 -2.59
CA SER A 101 -16.65 -4.66 -3.15
C SER A 101 -16.37 -3.57 -2.11
N THR A 102 -15.09 -3.25 -1.92
CA THR A 102 -14.65 -2.25 -0.95
C THR A 102 -13.47 -1.46 -1.48
N VAL A 103 -13.37 -0.21 -1.01
CA VAL A 103 -12.22 0.64 -1.23
C VAL A 103 -11.58 0.97 0.11
N SER A 104 -10.27 1.07 0.11
CA SER A 104 -9.48 1.48 1.27
C SER A 104 -8.27 2.31 0.85
N GLU A 105 -7.73 3.04 1.81
CA GLU A 105 -6.43 3.70 1.66
C GLU A 105 -5.37 2.90 2.41
N LYS A 106 -4.25 2.66 1.76
CA LYS A 106 -3.08 2.08 2.41
C LYS A 106 -1.81 2.81 1.95
N ASN A 107 -1.16 3.52 2.88
CA ASN A 107 0.07 4.29 2.62
C ASN A 107 -0.08 5.32 1.48
N GLY A 108 -1.19 6.04 1.42
CA GLY A 108 -1.45 7.02 0.37
C GLY A 108 -1.91 6.43 -0.97
N ILE A 109 -2.14 5.12 -1.04
CA ILE A 109 -2.58 4.42 -2.25
C ILE A 109 -4.02 3.96 -2.06
N ILE A 110 -4.87 4.27 -3.05
CA ILE A 110 -6.23 3.77 -3.11
C ILE A 110 -6.20 2.31 -3.59
N GLU A 111 -6.77 1.41 -2.80
CA GLU A 111 -6.92 0.00 -3.14
C GLU A 111 -8.39 -0.38 -3.24
N LEU A 112 -8.77 -0.93 -4.39
CA LEU A 112 -10.09 -1.48 -4.66
C LEU A 112 -10.03 -3.00 -4.53
N PHE A 113 -10.95 -3.58 -3.77
CA PHE A 113 -11.15 -5.01 -3.67
C PHE A 113 -12.52 -5.39 -4.23
N LEU A 114 -12.59 -6.44 -5.06
CA LEU A 114 -13.82 -7.08 -5.50
C LEU A 114 -13.73 -8.58 -5.30
N GLU A 115 -14.83 -9.18 -4.86
CA GLU A 115 -15.03 -10.64 -4.82
C GLU A 115 -16.17 -11.02 -5.75
N LEU A 116 -15.89 -11.96 -6.63
CA LEU A 116 -16.85 -12.45 -7.61
C LEU A 116 -17.49 -13.75 -7.14
N GLN A 117 -18.78 -13.87 -7.39
CA GLN A 117 -19.57 -15.05 -7.04
C GLN A 117 -20.41 -15.46 -8.26
N GLY A 118 -20.31 -16.73 -8.64
CA GLY A 118 -21.08 -17.24 -9.76
C GLY A 118 -20.41 -18.43 -10.43
N GLN A 119 -21.05 -18.95 -11.45
CA GLN A 119 -20.49 -20.08 -12.20
C GLN A 119 -19.19 -19.65 -12.88
N GLY A 120 -18.09 -20.38 -12.60
CA GLY A 120 -16.75 -20.07 -13.08
C GLY A 120 -15.98 -19.05 -12.23
N TYR A 121 -16.62 -18.41 -11.22
CA TYR A 121 -16.01 -17.37 -10.39
C TYR A 121 -16.25 -17.55 -8.87
N PRO A 122 -16.34 -18.75 -8.31
CA PRO A 122 -16.69 -18.94 -6.90
C PRO A 122 -15.55 -18.43 -5.99
N GLY A 123 -15.66 -17.18 -5.47
CA GLY A 123 -14.66 -16.58 -4.61
C GLY A 123 -13.41 -16.06 -5.33
N SER A 124 -13.46 -15.89 -6.65
CA SER A 124 -12.39 -15.20 -7.39
C SER A 124 -12.35 -13.72 -7.00
N THR A 125 -11.15 -13.15 -6.87
CA THR A 125 -11.00 -11.78 -6.36
C THR A 125 -10.12 -10.91 -7.25
N TYR A 126 -10.41 -9.61 -7.22
CA TYR A 126 -9.51 -8.56 -7.68
C TYR A 126 -9.01 -7.75 -6.49
N THR A 127 -7.70 -7.48 -6.46
CA THR A 127 -7.07 -6.51 -5.56
C THR A 127 -6.30 -5.53 -6.44
N LEU A 128 -6.84 -4.33 -6.60
CA LEU A 128 -6.37 -3.35 -7.59
C LEU A 128 -5.95 -2.05 -6.88
N ARG A 129 -4.82 -1.49 -7.29
CA ARG A 129 -4.32 -0.20 -6.82
C ARG A 129 -4.47 0.85 -7.90
N TYR A 130 -5.03 1.99 -7.55
CA TYR A 130 -5.18 3.10 -8.46
C TYR A 130 -3.86 3.83 -8.66
N ASN A 131 -3.49 4.02 -9.92
CA ASN A 131 -2.37 4.84 -10.33
C ASN A 131 -2.90 6.14 -10.97
N PRO A 132 -2.80 7.30 -10.28
CA PRO A 132 -3.34 8.55 -10.78
C PRO A 132 -2.55 9.13 -11.98
N VAL A 133 -1.30 8.72 -12.18
CA VAL A 133 -0.47 9.22 -13.29
C VAL A 133 -0.96 8.68 -14.64
N TYR A 134 -1.39 7.41 -14.65
CA TYR A 134 -1.84 6.74 -15.86
C TYR A 134 -3.36 6.58 -15.93
N ASP A 135 -4.10 7.08 -14.93
CA ASP A 135 -5.53 6.83 -14.73
C ASP A 135 -5.89 5.35 -14.97
N ALA A 136 -5.18 4.49 -14.24
CA ALA A 136 -5.28 3.04 -14.38
C ALA A 136 -5.37 2.35 -13.02
N MET A 137 -6.01 1.20 -12.97
CA MET A 137 -5.97 0.30 -11.82
C MET A 137 -5.11 -0.91 -12.14
N VAL A 138 -4.11 -1.19 -11.31
CA VAL A 138 -3.12 -2.25 -11.50
C VAL A 138 -3.13 -3.18 -10.29
N GLY A 139 -3.08 -4.47 -10.50
CA GLY A 139 -3.04 -5.41 -9.37
C GLY A 139 -3.20 -6.86 -9.77
N ILE A 140 -3.83 -7.61 -8.88
CA ILE A 140 -3.92 -9.07 -9.00
C ILE A 140 -5.38 -9.49 -9.17
N TYR A 141 -5.61 -10.35 -10.14
CA TYR A 141 -6.77 -11.22 -10.22
C TYR A 141 -6.40 -12.60 -9.67
N PHE A 142 -7.04 -13.02 -8.60
CA PHE A 142 -6.92 -14.37 -8.09
C PHE A 142 -8.09 -15.22 -8.59
N GLN A 143 -7.80 -16.21 -9.44
CA GLN A 143 -8.80 -17.15 -9.94
C GLN A 143 -8.94 -18.33 -8.98
N ALA A 144 -10.02 -18.33 -8.20
CA ALA A 144 -10.22 -19.30 -7.13
C ALA A 144 -10.33 -20.76 -7.61
N VAL A 145 -10.89 -20.98 -8.78
CA VAL A 145 -11.10 -22.35 -9.34
C VAL A 145 -9.77 -23.08 -9.54
N ILE A 146 -8.76 -22.40 -10.05
CA ILE A 146 -7.44 -22.98 -10.32
C ILE A 146 -6.36 -22.54 -9.32
N GLN A 147 -6.74 -21.73 -8.31
CA GLN A 147 -5.86 -21.25 -7.25
C GLN A 147 -4.63 -20.50 -7.78
N GLN A 148 -4.83 -19.67 -8.81
CA GLN A 148 -3.72 -18.93 -9.44
C GLN A 148 -3.96 -17.41 -9.44
N PRO A 149 -2.92 -16.61 -9.13
CA PRO A 149 -2.91 -15.17 -9.33
C PRO A 149 -2.47 -14.80 -10.75
N PHE A 150 -3.03 -13.71 -11.27
CA PHE A 150 -2.66 -13.10 -12.55
C PHE A 150 -2.50 -11.59 -12.36
N ASP A 151 -1.42 -11.04 -12.89
CA ASP A 151 -1.25 -9.59 -12.97
C ASP A 151 -2.25 -9.02 -13.98
N VAL A 152 -2.92 -7.95 -13.59
CA VAL A 152 -3.94 -7.32 -14.41
C VAL A 152 -3.85 -5.81 -14.38
N ILE A 153 -4.29 -5.19 -15.47
CA ILE A 153 -4.43 -3.74 -15.59
C ILE A 153 -5.81 -3.40 -16.13
N PHE A 154 -6.45 -2.40 -15.54
CA PHE A 154 -7.66 -1.80 -16.03
C PHE A 154 -7.39 -0.34 -16.38
N GLN A 155 -7.86 0.08 -17.54
CA GLN A 155 -7.79 1.46 -18.02
C GLN A 155 -9.18 2.07 -18.01
N ARG A 156 -9.27 3.36 -17.80
CA ARG A 156 -10.54 4.07 -17.89
C ARG A 156 -11.08 3.97 -19.33
N LYS A 157 -12.40 3.74 -19.44
CA LYS A 157 -13.10 3.66 -20.73
C LYS A 157 -13.44 5.07 -21.23
#